data_e37fc4507abaafb214cce759b3a4e3eb
#
_entry.id   e37fc4507abaafb214cce759b3a4e3eb
#
_cell.length_a   1.000
_cell.length_b   1.000
_cell.length_c   1.000
_cell.angle_alpha   90.00
_cell.angle_beta   90.00
_cell.angle_gamma   90.00
#
_symmetry.space_group_name_H-M   'P 1'
#
loop_
_entity.id
_entity.type
_entity.pdbx_description
1 polymer ?
#
loop_
_entity_poly.entity_id
_entity_poly.type
_entity_poly.pdbx_seq_one_letter_code
_entity_poly.pdbx_strand_id
1 'polypeptide(L)'
;EESDQGMLDFSADDSEAGRSSMVRAAAKNHPSVAVLTSPDQYADALAAIGSGGFTLEARTRLAAHAFAHTAAYDVAVASWMADGYADMSEGTGFPAFTGLALEREQVLRYGENPHQRAALYRDGGAGIATAELLHGKPMSYNNYVDADAALRAAGDHGDAPTCAIIKHANPCGIAVGS
;
A
#
# COMPACT_ATOMS: atom_id res chain seq x y z
N GLU A 1 -11.14 -16.33 22.39
CA GLU A 1 -11.08 -16.25 20.91
C GLU A 1 -9.82 -15.48 20.60
N GLU A 2 -8.78 -16.25 20.21
CA GLU A 2 -7.47 -15.71 19.87
C GLU A 2 -7.56 -15.05 18.50
N SER A 3 -7.24 -13.77 18.45
CA SER A 3 -7.02 -13.06 17.21
C SER A 3 -5.76 -13.65 16.55
N ASP A 4 -5.95 -14.35 15.45
CA ASP A 4 -4.88 -14.77 14.54
C ASP A 4 -4.29 -13.51 13.87
N GLN A 5 -3.43 -12.80 14.62
CA GLN A 5 -2.55 -11.80 14.05
C GLN A 5 -1.49 -12.58 13.30
N GLY A 6 -1.50 -12.47 11.97
CA GLY A 6 -0.49 -13.04 11.09
C GLY A 6 0.91 -12.61 11.53
N MET A 7 1.48 -13.38 12.43
CA MET A 7 2.84 -13.22 12.94
C MET A 7 3.78 -13.49 11.78
N LEU A 8 4.48 -12.46 11.30
CA LEU A 8 5.62 -12.64 10.42
C LEU A 8 6.60 -13.56 11.16
N ASP A 9 6.76 -14.78 10.67
CA ASP A 9 7.69 -15.74 11.24
C ASP A 9 9.12 -15.28 10.91
N PHE A 10 9.75 -14.61 11.87
CA PHE A 10 11.18 -14.26 11.85
C PHE A 10 12.06 -15.42 12.36
N SER A 11 11.57 -16.66 12.38
CA SER A 11 12.40 -17.80 12.71
C SER A 11 13.52 -17.90 11.68
N ALA A 12 14.59 -17.25 12.01
CA ALA A 12 15.97 -17.39 11.59
C ALA A 12 16.22 -18.30 10.35
N ASP A 13 15.78 -17.88 9.19
CA ASP A 13 16.52 -18.14 7.99
C ASP A 13 17.46 -16.95 7.74
N ASP A 14 18.74 -17.09 8.06
CA ASP A 14 19.81 -16.10 7.82
C ASP A 14 19.82 -15.58 6.35
N SER A 15 19.06 -16.20 5.47
CA SER A 15 18.86 -15.84 4.08
C SER A 15 18.03 -14.56 3.86
N GLU A 16 17.04 -14.25 4.73
CA GLU A 16 16.19 -13.06 4.51
C GLU A 16 16.86 -11.74 4.90
N ALA A 17 17.57 -11.69 6.00
CA ALA A 17 18.32 -10.49 6.42
C ALA A 17 19.40 -10.10 5.39
N GLY A 18 20.01 -11.07 4.72
CA GLY A 18 20.97 -10.85 3.63
C GLY A 18 20.34 -10.39 2.32
N ARG A 19 19.10 -10.78 2.04
CA ARG A 19 18.41 -10.50 0.77
C ARG A 19 18.16 -9.01 0.53
N SER A 20 17.68 -8.27 1.52
CA SER A 20 17.42 -6.83 1.39
C SER A 20 18.71 -6.07 1.05
N SER A 21 19.83 -6.37 1.69
CA SER A 21 21.13 -5.75 1.42
C SER A 21 21.64 -6.06 0.01
N MET A 22 21.50 -7.31 -0.46
CA MET A 22 21.89 -7.72 -1.81
C MET A 22 21.02 -7.06 -2.88
N VAL A 23 19.71 -6.98 -2.67
CA VAL A 23 18.77 -6.31 -3.58
C VAL A 23 19.14 -4.82 -3.72
N ARG A 24 19.42 -4.12 -2.63
CA ARG A 24 19.84 -2.72 -2.64
C ARG A 24 21.19 -2.52 -3.34
N ALA A 25 22.16 -3.43 -3.12
CA ALA A 25 23.46 -3.37 -3.80
C ALA A 25 23.30 -3.59 -5.31
N ALA A 26 22.51 -4.57 -5.73
CA ALA A 26 22.21 -4.84 -7.13
C ALA A 26 21.50 -3.65 -7.80
N ALA A 27 20.50 -3.06 -7.12
CA ALA A 27 19.78 -1.88 -7.61
C ALA A 27 20.70 -0.66 -7.78
N LYS A 28 21.64 -0.43 -6.87
CA LYS A 28 22.67 0.63 -7.01
C LYS A 28 23.55 0.38 -8.22
N ASN A 29 23.83 -0.87 -8.56
CA ASN A 29 24.65 -1.24 -9.72
C ASN A 29 23.81 -1.49 -10.99
N HIS A 30 22.66 -0.85 -11.12
CA HIS A 30 21.76 -0.99 -12.29
C HIS A 30 22.43 -0.68 -13.65
N PRO A 31 23.50 0.10 -13.76
CA PRO A 31 24.19 0.22 -15.06
C PRO A 31 24.69 -1.13 -15.60
N SER A 32 24.97 -2.10 -14.72
CA SER A 32 25.50 -3.42 -15.09
C SER A 32 24.61 -4.59 -14.66
N VAL A 33 23.66 -4.37 -13.75
CA VAL A 33 22.85 -5.44 -13.12
C VAL A 33 21.36 -5.17 -13.31
N ALA A 34 20.61 -6.19 -13.72
CA ALA A 34 19.16 -6.21 -13.63
C ALA A 34 18.74 -6.95 -12.34
N VAL A 35 17.98 -6.30 -11.49
CA VAL A 35 17.46 -6.88 -10.25
C VAL A 35 15.94 -7.04 -10.33
N LEU A 36 15.44 -8.24 -10.06
CA LEU A 36 14.02 -8.57 -10.06
C LEU A 36 13.55 -8.75 -8.60
N THR A 37 12.41 -8.17 -8.27
CA THR A 37 11.82 -8.21 -6.92
C THR A 37 10.38 -8.71 -6.91
N SER A 38 9.84 -9.10 -8.09
CA SER A 38 8.52 -9.69 -8.22
C SER A 38 8.53 -10.80 -9.28
N PRO A 39 7.80 -11.91 -9.07
CA PRO A 39 7.59 -12.94 -10.09
C PRO A 39 6.98 -12.40 -11.39
N ASP A 40 6.19 -11.34 -11.33
CA ASP A 40 5.56 -10.70 -12.49
C ASP A 40 6.60 -10.16 -13.50
N GLN A 41 7.84 -9.96 -13.05
CA GLN A 41 8.95 -9.49 -13.88
C GLN A 41 9.66 -10.63 -14.65
N TYR A 42 9.33 -11.90 -14.39
CA TYR A 42 10.04 -13.05 -14.99
C TYR A 42 9.81 -13.19 -16.47
N ALA A 43 8.61 -12.91 -16.97
CA ALA A 43 8.31 -12.98 -18.40
C ALA A 43 9.17 -11.97 -19.20
N ASP A 44 9.26 -10.73 -18.69
CA ASP A 44 10.09 -9.68 -19.29
C ASP A 44 11.59 -10.05 -19.21
N ALA A 45 12.02 -10.69 -18.12
CA ALA A 45 13.40 -11.15 -17.96
C ALA A 45 13.76 -12.21 -19.00
N LEU A 46 12.90 -13.19 -19.23
CA LEU A 46 13.10 -14.23 -20.23
C LEU A 46 13.16 -13.62 -21.65
N ALA A 47 12.27 -12.69 -21.97
CA ALA A 47 12.27 -11.98 -23.24
C ALA A 47 13.56 -11.15 -23.44
N ALA A 48 14.02 -10.47 -22.39
CA ALA A 48 15.25 -9.69 -22.43
C ALA A 48 16.48 -10.57 -22.66
N ILE A 49 16.59 -11.72 -21.99
CA ILE A 49 17.68 -12.69 -22.20
C ILE A 49 17.73 -13.14 -23.67
N GLY A 50 16.57 -13.46 -24.26
CA GLY A 50 16.46 -13.86 -25.66
C GLY A 50 16.84 -12.77 -26.67
N SER A 51 16.81 -11.50 -26.27
CA SER A 51 17.11 -10.33 -27.13
C SER A 51 18.45 -9.64 -26.83
N GLY A 52 19.34 -10.28 -26.05
CA GLY A 52 20.66 -9.74 -25.74
C GLY A 52 20.75 -8.98 -24.42
N GLY A 53 19.73 -9.07 -23.58
CA GLY A 53 19.71 -8.50 -22.23
C GLY A 53 18.83 -7.25 -22.08
N PHE A 54 18.72 -6.77 -20.87
CA PHE A 54 17.96 -5.54 -20.57
C PHE A 54 18.68 -4.28 -21.05
N THR A 55 17.93 -3.32 -21.58
CA THR A 55 18.44 -1.97 -21.83
C THR A 55 18.77 -1.26 -20.52
N LEU A 56 19.59 -0.21 -20.55
CA LEU A 56 19.87 0.61 -19.37
C LEU A 56 18.59 1.20 -18.78
N GLU A 57 17.69 1.68 -19.62
CA GLU A 57 16.39 2.22 -19.17
C GLU A 57 15.56 1.17 -18.43
N ALA A 58 15.48 -0.06 -18.95
CA ALA A 58 14.79 -1.15 -18.27
C ALA A 58 15.44 -1.50 -16.92
N ARG A 59 16.79 -1.57 -16.86
CA ARG A 59 17.50 -1.80 -15.59
C ARG A 59 17.27 -0.68 -14.58
N THR A 60 17.21 0.57 -15.04
CA THR A 60 16.89 1.73 -14.18
C THR A 60 15.49 1.62 -13.59
N ARG A 61 14.48 1.19 -14.39
CA ARG A 61 13.12 0.93 -13.87
C ARG A 61 13.09 -0.22 -12.85
N LEU A 62 13.78 -1.32 -13.14
CA LEU A 62 13.89 -2.45 -12.20
C LEU A 62 14.56 -2.02 -10.89
N ALA A 63 15.59 -1.21 -10.94
CA ALA A 63 16.24 -0.66 -9.75
C ALA A 63 15.29 0.23 -8.93
N ALA A 64 14.47 1.07 -9.57
CA ALA A 64 13.46 1.87 -8.89
C ALA A 64 12.42 0.99 -8.17
N HIS A 65 11.94 -0.09 -8.83
CA HIS A 65 11.05 -1.07 -8.20
C HIS A 65 11.72 -1.76 -7.00
N ALA A 66 12.98 -2.14 -7.13
CA ALA A 66 13.74 -2.78 -6.06
C ALA A 66 13.90 -1.87 -4.83
N PHE A 67 14.16 -0.57 -5.05
CA PHE A 67 14.20 0.39 -3.95
C PHE A 67 12.83 0.61 -3.30
N ALA A 68 11.75 0.65 -4.07
CA ALA A 68 10.40 0.74 -3.53
C ALA A 68 10.05 -0.50 -2.68
N HIS A 69 10.38 -1.70 -3.18
CA HIS A 69 10.19 -2.97 -2.48
C HIS A 69 10.94 -2.99 -1.13
N THR A 70 12.23 -2.67 -1.13
CA THR A 70 13.02 -2.67 0.12
C THR A 70 12.60 -1.56 1.08
N ALA A 71 12.16 -0.40 0.58
CA ALA A 71 11.65 0.68 1.43
C ALA A 71 10.33 0.28 2.13
N ALA A 72 9.40 -0.36 1.41
CA ALA A 72 8.16 -0.86 1.98
C ALA A 72 8.43 -1.94 3.05
N TYR A 73 9.38 -2.84 2.80
CA TYR A 73 9.82 -3.84 3.77
C TYR A 73 10.41 -3.20 5.03
N ASP A 74 11.34 -2.24 4.88
CA ASP A 74 11.96 -1.55 6.01
C ASP A 74 10.92 -0.78 6.85
N VAL A 75 9.91 -0.16 6.21
CA VAL A 75 8.78 0.48 6.91
C VAL A 75 7.96 -0.53 7.70
N ALA A 76 7.64 -1.69 7.11
CA ALA A 76 6.89 -2.74 7.79
C ALA A 76 7.65 -3.29 9.00
N VAL A 77 8.95 -3.54 8.86
CA VAL A 77 9.81 -4.01 9.96
C VAL A 77 9.90 -2.96 11.07
N ALA A 78 10.13 -1.68 10.71
CA ALA A 78 10.24 -0.61 11.70
C ALA A 78 8.92 -0.41 12.47
N SER A 79 7.78 -0.50 11.78
CA SER A 79 6.46 -0.41 12.39
C SER A 79 6.19 -1.59 13.35
N TRP A 80 6.50 -2.81 12.90
CA TRP A 80 6.36 -4.00 13.73
C TRP A 80 7.26 -3.96 14.98
N MET A 81 8.52 -3.51 14.81
CA MET A 81 9.44 -3.36 15.95
C MET A 81 8.90 -2.37 16.98
N ALA A 82 8.32 -1.27 16.54
CA ALA A 82 7.76 -0.24 17.41
C ALA A 82 6.42 -0.64 18.06
N ASP A 83 5.69 -1.61 17.45
CA ASP A 83 4.38 -2.09 17.93
C ASP A 83 4.55 -3.21 18.99
N GLY A 84 5.24 -2.88 20.07
CA GLY A 84 5.36 -3.73 21.26
C GLY A 84 6.54 -4.70 21.31
N TYR A 85 7.38 -4.80 20.26
CA TYR A 85 8.59 -5.61 20.32
C TYR A 85 9.75 -4.89 21.04
N ALA A 86 9.89 -3.58 20.78
CA ALA A 86 10.87 -2.74 21.46
C ALA A 86 10.22 -1.38 21.79
N ASP A 87 10.41 -0.88 23.01
CA ASP A 87 9.96 0.48 23.35
C ASP A 87 10.80 1.54 22.63
N MET A 88 10.27 2.02 21.51
CA MET A 88 10.85 3.10 20.72
C MET A 88 10.27 4.47 21.08
N SER A 89 9.46 4.54 22.16
CA SER A 89 8.75 5.77 22.55
C SER A 89 9.51 6.63 23.55
N GLU A 90 10.60 6.11 24.11
CA GLU A 90 11.35 6.79 25.19
C GLU A 90 10.44 7.19 26.37
N GLY A 91 9.43 6.36 26.64
CA GLY A 91 8.45 6.59 27.71
C GLY A 91 7.33 7.58 27.38
N THR A 92 7.25 8.08 26.15
CA THR A 92 6.19 9.02 25.73
C THR A 92 4.91 8.30 25.27
N GLY A 93 4.98 7.00 24.96
CA GLY A 93 3.90 6.23 24.34
C GLY A 93 3.76 6.46 22.83
N PHE A 94 4.65 7.23 22.21
CA PHE A 94 4.66 7.49 20.76
C PHE A 94 6.05 7.19 20.21
N PRO A 95 6.19 6.35 19.17
CA PRO A 95 7.49 6.05 18.60
C PRO A 95 8.11 7.30 17.95
N ALA A 96 9.44 7.45 18.05
CA ALA A 96 10.16 8.56 17.44
C ALA A 96 10.15 8.53 15.90
N PHE A 97 9.88 7.35 15.31
CA PHE A 97 9.71 7.16 13.86
C PHE A 97 8.42 6.43 13.58
N THR A 98 7.68 6.93 12.57
CA THR A 98 6.54 6.23 11.97
C THR A 98 6.67 6.29 10.46
N GLY A 99 6.37 5.19 9.77
CA GLY A 99 6.41 5.09 8.32
C GLY A 99 5.09 4.55 7.78
N LEU A 100 4.72 4.98 6.58
CA LEU A 100 3.56 4.49 5.86
C LEU A 100 3.96 4.12 4.44
N ALA A 101 3.79 2.85 4.06
CA ALA A 101 3.99 2.36 2.70
C ALA A 101 2.62 2.25 2.03
N LEU A 102 2.45 2.94 0.91
CA LEU A 102 1.21 2.96 0.15
C LEU A 102 1.42 2.42 -1.25
N GLU A 103 0.57 1.50 -1.68
CA GLU A 103 0.52 1.01 -3.05
C GLU A 103 -0.54 1.74 -3.86
N ARG A 104 -0.18 2.13 -5.09
CA ARG A 104 -1.15 2.76 -6.00
C ARG A 104 -2.14 1.74 -6.52
N GLU A 105 -3.40 1.88 -6.09
CA GLU A 105 -4.49 1.04 -6.58
C GLU A 105 -4.97 1.50 -7.96
N GLN A 106 -5.18 2.81 -8.13
CA GLN A 106 -5.76 3.34 -9.35
C GLN A 106 -5.34 4.79 -9.63
N VAL A 107 -5.12 5.13 -10.90
CA VAL A 107 -5.06 6.53 -11.35
C VAL A 107 -6.48 6.97 -11.65
N LEU A 108 -6.91 8.05 -11.02
CA LEU A 108 -8.26 8.61 -11.19
C LEU A 108 -8.31 9.54 -12.42
N ARG A 109 -9.51 9.73 -12.95
CA ARG A 109 -9.71 10.58 -14.13
C ARG A 109 -9.30 12.03 -13.89
N TYR A 110 -9.56 12.55 -12.68
CA TYR A 110 -9.20 13.88 -12.20
C TYR A 110 -9.28 13.92 -10.67
N GLY A 111 -8.78 14.98 -10.04
CA GLY A 111 -8.84 15.20 -8.61
C GLY A 111 -10.17 15.82 -8.15
N GLU A 112 -10.09 16.71 -7.17
CA GLU A 112 -11.26 17.48 -6.71
C GLU A 112 -11.84 18.32 -7.85
N ASN A 113 -11.00 18.90 -8.68
CA ASN A 113 -11.36 19.68 -9.86
C ASN A 113 -10.83 19.02 -11.15
N PRO A 114 -11.49 19.26 -12.32
CA PRO A 114 -11.16 18.57 -13.58
C PRO A 114 -9.72 18.74 -14.08
N HIS A 115 -9.04 19.81 -13.71
CA HIS A 115 -7.65 20.08 -14.13
C HIS A 115 -6.61 19.45 -13.20
N GLN A 116 -7.02 18.88 -12.07
CA GLN A 116 -6.12 18.24 -11.10
C GLN A 116 -5.92 16.76 -11.43
N ARG A 117 -4.71 16.26 -11.21
CA ARG A 117 -4.42 14.82 -11.27
C ARG A 117 -4.66 14.21 -9.89
N ALA A 118 -5.12 12.98 -9.87
CA ALA A 118 -5.29 12.22 -8.64
C ALA A 118 -5.01 10.73 -8.85
N ALA A 119 -4.67 10.06 -7.76
CA ALA A 119 -4.55 8.61 -7.70
C ALA A 119 -5.04 8.12 -6.34
N LEU A 120 -5.57 6.92 -6.33
CA LEU A 120 -5.95 6.19 -5.13
C LEU A 120 -4.80 5.29 -4.73
N TYR A 121 -4.49 5.29 -3.44
CA TYR A 121 -3.50 4.42 -2.83
C TYR A 121 -4.15 3.61 -1.71
N ARG A 122 -3.61 2.44 -1.41
CA ARG A 122 -4.01 1.57 -0.31
C ARG A 122 -2.81 1.30 0.60
N ASP A 123 -3.09 1.05 1.87
CA ASP A 123 -2.13 0.65 2.91
C ASP A 123 -2.20 -0.85 3.26
N GLY A 124 -2.98 -1.62 2.50
CA GLY A 124 -3.26 -3.04 2.78
C GLY A 124 -4.47 -3.27 3.68
N GLY A 125 -5.04 -2.22 4.30
CA GLY A 125 -6.25 -2.31 5.11
C GLY A 125 -7.53 -2.47 4.30
N ALA A 126 -8.60 -2.94 4.95
CA ALA A 126 -9.94 -2.99 4.38
C ALA A 126 -10.59 -1.60 4.39
N GLY A 127 -11.33 -1.26 3.31
CA GLY A 127 -12.03 0.02 3.20
C GLY A 127 -12.48 0.30 1.78
N ILE A 128 -12.92 1.53 1.52
CA ILE A 128 -13.38 1.96 0.18
C ILE A 128 -12.27 1.86 -0.88
N ALA A 129 -11.01 2.04 -0.48
CA ALA A 129 -9.87 1.93 -1.41
C ALA A 129 -9.67 0.51 -1.97
N THR A 130 -10.09 -0.52 -1.23
CA THR A 130 -9.99 -1.94 -1.61
C THR A 130 -11.34 -2.56 -1.97
N ALA A 131 -12.40 -1.75 -2.03
CA ALA A 131 -13.75 -2.22 -2.34
C ALA A 131 -13.88 -2.61 -3.83
N GLU A 132 -14.56 -3.72 -4.09
CA GLU A 132 -14.88 -4.17 -5.45
C GLU A 132 -15.97 -3.29 -6.07
N LEU A 133 -15.72 -2.74 -7.26
CA LEU A 133 -16.73 -2.03 -8.03
C LEU A 133 -17.57 -3.02 -8.85
N LEU A 134 -18.72 -3.41 -8.30
CA LEU A 134 -19.61 -4.42 -8.92
C LEU A 134 -20.30 -3.90 -10.18
N HIS A 135 -20.57 -2.61 -10.29
CA HIS A 135 -21.33 -2.04 -11.42
C HIS A 135 -21.08 -0.53 -11.55
N GLY A 136 -21.20 -0.02 -12.77
CA GLY A 136 -21.13 1.41 -13.07
C GLY A 136 -19.78 1.87 -13.58
N LYS A 137 -19.59 3.20 -13.56
CA LYS A 137 -18.34 3.83 -14.01
C LYS A 137 -17.30 3.85 -12.89
N PRO A 138 -16.00 3.84 -13.23
CA PRO A 138 -14.96 4.05 -12.24
C PRO A 138 -15.23 5.32 -11.41
N MET A 139 -15.04 5.21 -10.09
CA MET A 139 -15.29 6.31 -9.16
C MET A 139 -14.34 7.49 -9.41
N SER A 140 -14.83 8.70 -9.22
CA SER A 140 -14.00 9.90 -9.19
C SER A 140 -13.44 10.15 -7.79
N TYR A 141 -12.49 11.09 -7.67
CA TYR A 141 -11.96 11.53 -6.38
C TYR A 141 -13.09 11.88 -5.39
N ASN A 142 -14.04 12.73 -5.80
CA ASN A 142 -15.15 13.14 -4.94
C ASN A 142 -16.06 11.97 -4.53
N ASN A 143 -16.23 10.96 -5.42
CA ASN A 143 -17.01 9.77 -5.06
C ASN A 143 -16.30 8.93 -3.99
N TYR A 144 -14.97 8.79 -4.05
CA TYR A 144 -14.22 8.10 -2.99
C TYR A 144 -14.33 8.82 -1.66
N VAL A 145 -14.20 10.15 -1.65
CA VAL A 145 -14.32 10.97 -0.43
C VAL A 145 -15.71 10.85 0.18
N ASP A 146 -16.78 10.94 -0.64
CA ASP A 146 -18.15 10.81 -0.16
C ASP A 146 -18.46 9.37 0.31
N ALA A 147 -17.98 8.36 -0.41
CA ALA A 147 -18.20 6.96 -0.05
C ALA A 147 -17.49 6.58 1.25
N ASP A 148 -16.26 7.04 1.47
CA ASP A 148 -15.53 6.82 2.70
C ASP A 148 -16.22 7.51 3.89
N ALA A 149 -16.66 8.74 3.70
CA ALA A 149 -17.43 9.45 4.71
C ALA A 149 -18.76 8.73 5.05
N ALA A 150 -19.46 8.19 4.03
CA ALA A 150 -20.70 7.42 4.23
C ALA A 150 -20.44 6.11 4.99
N LEU A 151 -19.40 5.38 4.64
CA LEU A 151 -19.03 4.14 5.30
C LEU A 151 -18.72 4.37 6.78
N ARG A 152 -17.90 5.38 7.08
CA ARG A 152 -17.56 5.73 8.46
C ARG A 152 -18.78 6.18 9.26
N ALA A 153 -19.59 7.08 8.72
CA ALA A 153 -20.78 7.57 9.38
C ALA A 153 -21.83 6.48 9.65
N ALA A 154 -21.96 5.50 8.74
CA ALA A 154 -22.83 4.35 8.97
C ALA A 154 -22.23 3.38 9.99
N GLY A 155 -20.91 3.16 9.97
CA GLY A 155 -20.21 2.27 10.89
C GLY A 155 -20.18 2.73 12.35
N ASP A 156 -20.32 4.02 12.62
CA ASP A 156 -20.36 4.58 13.99
C ASP A 156 -21.52 4.05 14.83
N HIS A 157 -22.53 3.44 14.19
CA HIS A 157 -23.69 2.84 14.84
C HIS A 157 -23.60 1.32 15.05
N GLY A 158 -22.40 0.73 14.83
CA GLY A 158 -22.15 -0.70 15.01
C GLY A 158 -22.97 -1.56 14.04
N ASP A 159 -23.55 -2.66 14.55
CA ASP A 159 -24.30 -3.63 13.74
C ASP A 159 -25.76 -3.20 13.44
N ALA A 160 -26.20 -2.05 13.93
CA ALA A 160 -27.54 -1.57 13.67
C ALA A 160 -27.71 -1.18 12.19
N PRO A 161 -28.82 -1.58 11.52
CA PRO A 161 -29.08 -1.16 10.15
C PRO A 161 -29.07 0.37 10.06
N THR A 162 -28.13 0.93 9.30
CA THR A 162 -27.91 2.38 9.25
C THR A 162 -27.91 2.86 7.80
N CYS A 163 -28.57 3.99 7.55
CA CYS A 163 -28.52 4.71 6.29
C CYS A 163 -27.86 6.07 6.52
N ALA A 164 -26.75 6.32 5.82
CA ALA A 164 -26.07 7.61 5.81
C ALA A 164 -26.17 8.25 4.42
N ILE A 165 -26.66 9.49 4.35
CA ILE A 165 -26.75 10.28 3.14
C ILE A 165 -25.68 11.37 3.21
N ILE A 166 -24.70 11.29 2.34
CA ILE A 166 -23.52 12.16 2.36
C ILE A 166 -23.53 13.08 1.14
N LYS A 167 -23.10 14.32 1.34
CA LYS A 167 -22.79 15.27 0.28
C LYS A 167 -21.60 16.12 0.69
N HIS A 168 -20.60 16.22 -0.20
CA HIS A 168 -19.35 16.96 0.06
C HIS A 168 -18.68 16.52 1.36
N ALA A 169 -18.55 15.19 1.54
CA ALA A 169 -17.96 14.54 2.72
C ALA A 169 -18.68 14.84 4.05
N ASN A 170 -19.86 15.43 4.03
CA ASN A 170 -20.64 15.75 5.22
C ASN A 170 -22.02 15.05 5.20
N PRO A 171 -22.52 14.62 6.36
CA PRO A 171 -23.84 14.00 6.45
C PRO A 171 -24.95 15.04 6.23
N CYS A 172 -25.82 14.76 5.25
CA CYS A 172 -27.10 15.45 5.10
C CYS A 172 -28.13 14.87 6.06
N GLY A 173 -28.01 13.58 6.39
CA GLY A 173 -28.84 12.88 7.33
C GLY A 173 -28.32 11.47 7.59
N ILE A 174 -28.56 10.98 8.80
CA ILE A 174 -28.26 9.60 9.22
C ILE A 174 -29.52 9.06 9.91
N ALA A 175 -29.90 7.84 9.57
CA ALA A 175 -31.01 7.15 10.21
C ALA A 175 -30.60 5.73 10.59
N VAL A 176 -30.96 5.33 11.80
CA VAL A 176 -30.71 3.99 12.33
C VAL A 176 -32.05 3.23 12.37
N GLY A 177 -32.06 2.03 11.77
CA GLY A 177 -33.20 1.15 11.80
C GLY A 177 -33.28 0.32 13.09
N SER A 178 -34.44 -0.26 13.37
CA SER A 178 -34.67 -1.22 14.44
C SER A 178 -34.75 -2.64 13.88
#